data_4784adc339b22ba931caf7eeacdbf4d9
#
_entry.id   4784adc339b22ba931caf7eeacdbf4d9
#
_cell.length_a   1.000
_cell.length_b   1.000
_cell.length_c   1.000
_cell.angle_alpha   90.00
_cell.angle_beta   90.00
_cell.angle_gamma   90.00
#
_symmetry.space_group_name_H-M   'P 1'
#
loop_
_entity.id
_entity.type
_entity.pdbx_description
1 polymer ?
#
loop_
_entity_poly.entity_id
_entity_poly.type
_entity_poly.pdbx_seq_one_letter_code
_entity_poly.pdbx_strand_id
1 'polypeptide(L)'
;MNIFFYEAFEEEHNALVANGASSLDSGFTWKTIQEYGSAEPPAPIISVRTQSVIPPEWAPKLKAILTRSTGYDHLTRYCRATGANAPACGYLPLYCNRSVAEQALTLWMALLRRLPEQMAHFSSFARDGLTGREAAAKRLLVIGVGKIGSEIVSIGRGLRMEVRGIDLVKRLPDLEYVSFEEGAPWADIVAVAMNLTDANAGYFSAEKLAMLKPGALLINIARGEFTPLKPLAEAIESGHLGGAGLDVFEQETKVGPNLRSNAELDKSSPLYRLSQAKNVILTPHNAFNTAEAVQRKSQQSVEQLKHFLENGTFIWPI
;
A
#
# COMPACT_ATOMS: atom_id res chain seq x y z
N MET A 1 4.12 7.01 30.83
CA MET A 1 3.60 6.63 29.50
C MET A 1 4.34 5.40 29.02
N ASN A 2 3.59 4.33 28.77
CA ASN A 2 4.14 3.04 28.38
C ASN A 2 4.20 2.83 26.87
N ILE A 3 3.25 3.42 26.13
CA ILE A 3 3.09 3.22 24.68
C ILE A 3 2.88 4.56 24.01
N PHE A 4 3.47 4.75 22.80
CA PHE A 4 3.22 5.92 21.98
C PHE A 4 2.85 5.52 20.55
N PHE A 5 1.70 6.03 20.07
CA PHE A 5 1.17 5.76 18.74
C PHE A 5 1.50 6.92 17.80
N TYR A 6 2.33 6.67 16.80
CA TYR A 6 2.57 7.57 15.68
C TYR A 6 1.59 7.29 14.54
N GLU A 7 1.39 8.26 13.65
CA GLU A 7 0.55 8.11 12.44
C GLU A 7 -0.89 7.66 12.76
N ALA A 8 -1.41 8.00 13.94
CA ALA A 8 -2.78 7.73 14.33
C ALA A 8 -3.67 8.89 13.86
N PHE A 9 -4.22 8.81 12.64
CA PHE A 9 -5.19 9.77 12.15
C PHE A 9 -6.50 9.71 12.95
N GLU A 10 -7.38 10.69 12.79
CA GLU A 10 -8.51 10.92 13.71
C GLU A 10 -9.39 9.68 13.92
N GLU A 11 -9.83 9.03 12.85
CA GLU A 11 -10.70 7.84 12.93
C GLU A 11 -9.96 6.64 13.57
N GLU A 12 -8.67 6.50 13.29
CA GLU A 12 -7.86 5.45 13.93
C GLU A 12 -7.62 5.74 15.42
N HIS A 13 -7.34 7.00 15.79
CA HIS A 13 -7.22 7.40 17.19
C HIS A 13 -8.50 7.08 17.95
N ASN A 14 -9.65 7.49 17.42
CA ASN A 14 -10.95 7.23 18.04
C ASN A 14 -11.22 5.72 18.21
N ALA A 15 -10.91 4.92 17.18
CA ALA A 15 -11.06 3.49 17.24
C ALA A 15 -10.08 2.83 18.23
N LEU A 16 -8.81 3.28 18.32
CA LEU A 16 -7.85 2.81 19.33
C LEU A 16 -8.34 3.08 20.74
N VAL A 17 -8.82 4.30 21.01
CA VAL A 17 -9.39 4.68 22.30
C VAL A 17 -10.61 3.83 22.65
N ALA A 18 -11.53 3.66 21.71
CA ALA A 18 -12.73 2.83 21.89
C ALA A 18 -12.41 1.35 22.18
N ASN A 19 -11.29 0.83 21.66
CA ASN A 19 -10.79 -0.53 21.94
C ASN A 19 -9.92 -0.61 23.21
N GLY A 20 -9.79 0.48 23.97
CA GLY A 20 -9.14 0.50 25.27
C GLY A 20 -7.64 0.85 25.25
N ALA A 21 -7.15 1.48 24.21
CA ALA A 21 -5.74 1.93 24.18
C ALA A 21 -5.41 2.89 25.32
N SER A 22 -6.35 3.74 25.75
CA SER A 22 -6.15 4.66 26.88
C SER A 22 -5.83 3.96 28.20
N SER A 23 -6.33 2.73 28.42
CA SER A 23 -6.03 1.93 29.61
C SER A 23 -4.59 1.40 29.65
N LEU A 24 -3.83 1.53 28.55
CA LEU A 24 -2.44 1.10 28.43
C LEU A 24 -1.42 2.22 28.74
N ASP A 25 -1.86 3.33 29.33
CA ASP A 25 -1.04 4.52 29.58
C ASP A 25 -0.34 4.98 28.29
N SER A 26 -1.14 5.35 27.29
CA SER A 26 -0.69 5.63 25.92
C SER A 26 -0.80 7.09 25.52
N GLY A 27 0.12 7.53 24.64
CA GLY A 27 0.07 8.81 23.93
C GLY A 27 -0.13 8.61 22.43
N PHE A 28 -0.59 9.65 21.74
CA PHE A 28 -0.94 9.59 20.32
C PHE A 28 -0.47 10.83 19.55
N THR A 29 -0.11 10.62 18.28
CA THR A 29 0.06 11.70 17.31
C THR A 29 -0.32 11.20 15.91
N TRP A 30 -0.87 12.09 15.09
CA TRP A 30 -1.09 11.81 13.66
C TRP A 30 0.20 11.91 12.84
N LYS A 31 1.25 12.53 13.40
CA LYS A 31 2.54 12.77 12.75
C LYS A 31 3.35 11.48 12.65
N THR A 32 4.20 11.42 11.63
CA THR A 32 5.31 10.45 11.59
C THR A 32 6.35 10.80 12.66
N ILE A 33 7.31 9.90 12.89
CA ILE A 33 8.45 10.14 13.80
C ILE A 33 9.21 11.42 13.39
N GLN A 34 9.46 11.60 12.08
CA GLN A 34 10.20 12.74 11.53
C GLN A 34 9.44 14.06 11.73
N GLU A 35 8.13 14.07 11.51
CA GLU A 35 7.28 15.25 11.69
C GLU A 35 7.07 15.58 13.17
N TYR A 36 7.10 14.59 14.06
CA TYR A 36 7.01 14.78 15.50
C TYR A 36 8.29 15.39 16.07
N GLY A 37 9.45 15.01 15.52
CA GLY A 37 10.74 15.65 15.80
C GLY A 37 11.32 15.34 17.18
N SER A 38 10.97 14.22 17.82
CA SER A 38 11.55 13.82 19.10
C SER A 38 12.97 13.28 18.93
N ALA A 39 13.91 13.72 19.77
CA ALA A 39 15.28 13.20 19.79
C ALA A 39 15.36 11.77 20.37
N GLU A 40 14.40 11.41 21.21
CA GLU A 40 14.30 10.13 21.89
C GLU A 40 12.91 9.53 21.73
N PRO A 41 12.73 8.19 21.86
CA PRO A 41 11.40 7.61 21.84
C PRO A 41 10.58 8.11 23.03
N PRO A 42 9.35 8.59 22.81
CA PRO A 42 8.51 9.14 23.90
C PRO A 42 8.05 8.07 24.90
N ALA A 43 8.16 6.79 24.54
CA ALA A 43 7.80 5.65 25.37
C ALA A 43 8.67 4.43 25.03
N PRO A 44 8.81 3.47 25.95
CA PRO A 44 9.57 2.24 25.70
C PRO A 44 8.91 1.31 24.65
N ILE A 45 7.64 1.51 24.36
CA ILE A 45 6.92 0.80 23.28
C ILE A 45 6.38 1.86 22.33
N ILE A 46 6.70 1.72 21.06
CA ILE A 46 6.12 2.58 20.01
C ILE A 46 5.27 1.77 19.05
N SER A 47 4.23 2.40 18.56
CA SER A 47 3.42 1.84 17.49
C SER A 47 3.44 2.78 16.28
N VAL A 48 3.84 2.25 15.13
CA VAL A 48 4.06 3.01 13.89
C VAL A 48 3.24 2.45 12.74
N ARG A 49 3.25 3.15 11.61
CA ARG A 49 2.86 2.62 10.30
C ARG A 49 4.07 2.67 9.36
N THR A 50 3.83 2.67 8.08
CA THR A 50 4.86 2.48 7.05
C THR A 50 5.64 3.76 6.69
N GLN A 51 5.18 4.94 7.07
CA GLN A 51 5.81 6.22 6.69
C GLN A 51 6.84 6.72 7.72
N SER A 52 6.78 6.24 8.96
CA SER A 52 7.78 6.57 9.97
C SER A 52 9.08 5.81 9.74
N VAL A 53 10.19 6.53 9.72
CA VAL A 53 11.55 5.97 9.73
C VAL A 53 12.06 6.00 11.17
N ILE A 54 12.27 4.83 11.76
CA ILE A 54 12.69 4.72 13.17
C ILE A 54 14.20 4.94 13.24
N PRO A 55 14.68 5.92 14.07
CA PRO A 55 16.11 6.14 14.24
C PRO A 55 16.82 4.91 14.85
N PRO A 56 17.90 4.41 14.26
CA PRO A 56 18.62 3.24 14.79
C PRO A 56 19.12 3.41 16.24
N GLU A 57 19.45 4.64 16.63
CA GLU A 57 19.90 5.02 17.98
C GLU A 57 18.80 4.87 19.04
N TRP A 58 17.55 4.68 18.65
CA TRP A 58 16.46 4.39 19.59
C TRP A 58 16.41 2.93 20.03
N ALA A 59 17.07 2.02 19.30
CA ALA A 59 16.99 0.59 19.56
C ALA A 59 17.28 0.21 21.02
N PRO A 60 18.34 0.71 21.71
CA PRO A 60 18.61 0.38 23.10
C PRO A 60 17.57 0.89 24.11
N LYS A 61 16.75 1.86 23.70
CA LYS A 61 15.72 2.50 24.54
C LYS A 61 14.32 1.90 24.32
N LEU A 62 14.14 1.14 23.24
CA LEU A 62 12.88 0.51 22.89
C LEU A 62 12.81 -0.94 23.38
N LYS A 63 11.73 -1.28 24.07
CA LYS A 63 11.38 -2.66 24.41
C LYS A 63 10.66 -3.35 23.25
N ALA A 64 9.79 -2.62 22.56
CA ALA A 64 9.00 -3.19 21.47
C ALA A 64 8.55 -2.15 20.45
N ILE A 65 8.32 -2.64 19.22
CA ILE A 65 7.73 -1.88 18.12
C ILE A 65 6.58 -2.70 17.52
N LEU A 66 5.38 -2.10 17.48
CA LEU A 66 4.24 -2.67 16.74
C LEU A 66 4.03 -1.87 15.47
N THR A 67 4.19 -2.48 14.28
CA THR A 67 3.70 -1.84 13.07
C THR A 67 2.22 -2.16 12.84
N ARG A 68 1.39 -1.13 12.72
CA ARG A 68 -0.04 -1.24 12.41
C ARG A 68 -0.27 -1.39 10.89
N SER A 69 0.50 -2.30 10.30
CA SER A 69 0.45 -2.63 8.87
C SER A 69 0.64 -4.11 8.63
N THR A 70 0.16 -4.59 7.48
CA THR A 70 0.36 -5.98 7.03
C THR A 70 1.77 -6.18 6.49
N GLY A 71 2.29 -5.22 5.73
CA GLY A 71 3.68 -5.23 5.28
C GLY A 71 4.59 -4.67 6.37
N TYR A 72 5.67 -5.38 6.67
CA TYR A 72 6.63 -5.06 7.75
C TYR A 72 8.08 -4.95 7.26
N ASP A 73 8.28 -4.77 5.98
CA ASP A 73 9.59 -4.61 5.34
C ASP A 73 10.45 -3.50 5.96
N HIS A 74 9.84 -2.39 6.39
CA HIS A 74 10.52 -1.31 7.11
C HIS A 74 11.06 -1.75 8.47
N LEU A 75 10.34 -2.61 9.23
CA LEU A 75 10.83 -3.18 10.48
C LEU A 75 11.91 -4.25 10.25
N THR A 76 11.78 -5.06 9.21
CA THR A 76 12.83 -6.02 8.83
C THR A 76 14.16 -5.29 8.55
N ARG A 77 14.10 -4.16 7.82
CA ARG A 77 15.28 -3.31 7.58
C ARG A 77 15.84 -2.72 8.88
N TYR A 78 14.95 -2.23 9.76
CA TYR A 78 15.35 -1.69 11.06
C TYR A 78 16.06 -2.75 11.94
N CYS A 79 15.47 -3.94 12.06
CA CYS A 79 16.06 -5.04 12.83
C CYS A 79 17.42 -5.46 12.29
N ARG A 80 17.59 -5.51 10.95
CA ARG A 80 18.92 -5.79 10.35
C ARG A 80 19.94 -4.71 10.67
N ALA A 81 19.55 -3.44 10.65
CA ALA A 81 20.44 -2.31 10.94
C ALA A 81 20.86 -2.24 12.41
N THR A 82 20.00 -2.68 13.34
CA THR A 82 20.24 -2.63 14.79
C THR A 82 20.81 -3.93 15.36
N GLY A 83 20.74 -5.04 14.63
CA GLY A 83 21.33 -6.33 14.99
C GLY A 83 20.87 -6.85 16.35
N ALA A 84 21.81 -7.18 17.24
CA ALA A 84 21.52 -7.72 18.58
C ALA A 84 20.76 -6.74 19.50
N ASN A 85 20.70 -5.45 19.16
CA ASN A 85 19.95 -4.44 19.92
C ASN A 85 18.53 -4.25 19.40
N ALA A 86 18.07 -5.06 18.42
CA ALA A 86 16.73 -4.94 17.88
C ALA A 86 15.68 -5.21 18.97
N PRO A 87 14.68 -4.31 19.16
CA PRO A 87 13.57 -4.55 20.07
C PRO A 87 12.65 -5.65 19.53
N ALA A 88 11.77 -6.17 20.38
CA ALA A 88 10.72 -7.07 19.91
C ALA A 88 9.84 -6.36 18.89
N CYS A 89 9.57 -7.00 17.75
CA CYS A 89 8.78 -6.43 16.67
C CYS A 89 7.52 -7.26 16.36
N GLY A 90 6.39 -6.59 16.17
CA GLY A 90 5.12 -7.22 15.80
C GLY A 90 4.43 -6.49 14.65
N TYR A 91 3.50 -7.18 13.96
CA TYR A 91 2.75 -6.65 12.82
C TYR A 91 1.28 -7.11 12.84
N LEU A 92 0.46 -6.66 11.89
CA LEU A 92 -0.98 -6.96 11.80
C LEU A 92 -1.33 -7.64 10.47
N PRO A 93 -1.47 -8.97 10.41
CA PRO A 93 -1.63 -9.71 9.14
C PRO A 93 -3.07 -9.79 8.61
N LEU A 94 -4.11 -9.37 9.38
CA LEU A 94 -5.49 -9.79 9.09
C LEU A 94 -6.53 -8.68 9.01
N TYR A 95 -6.16 -7.41 9.00
CA TYR A 95 -7.14 -6.34 9.15
C TYR A 95 -7.67 -5.75 7.83
N CYS A 96 -6.89 -5.74 6.74
CA CYS A 96 -7.18 -4.95 5.54
C CYS A 96 -7.26 -5.73 4.22
N ASN A 97 -7.28 -7.07 4.25
CA ASN A 97 -7.17 -7.84 3.02
C ASN A 97 -8.26 -7.48 2.00
N ARG A 98 -9.51 -7.38 2.45
CA ARG A 98 -10.64 -7.04 1.60
C ARG A 98 -10.64 -5.57 1.18
N SER A 99 -10.39 -4.63 2.09
CA SER A 99 -10.36 -3.20 1.77
C SER A 99 -9.30 -2.84 0.72
N VAL A 100 -8.10 -3.44 0.83
CA VAL A 100 -7.03 -3.21 -0.15
C VAL A 100 -7.39 -3.80 -1.52
N ALA A 101 -8.04 -4.95 -1.56
CA ALA A 101 -8.53 -5.54 -2.81
C ALA A 101 -9.65 -4.69 -3.45
N GLU A 102 -10.53 -4.10 -2.64
CA GLU A 102 -11.57 -3.19 -3.11
C GLU A 102 -11.01 -1.85 -3.60
N GLN A 103 -9.92 -1.37 -3.02
CA GLN A 103 -9.20 -0.22 -3.57
C GLN A 103 -8.60 -0.54 -4.94
N ALA A 104 -8.00 -1.72 -5.12
CA ALA A 104 -7.54 -2.15 -6.44
C ALA A 104 -8.70 -2.15 -7.46
N LEU A 105 -9.85 -2.74 -7.10
CA LEU A 105 -11.07 -2.69 -7.91
C LEU A 105 -11.48 -1.25 -8.27
N THR A 106 -11.52 -0.37 -7.27
CA THR A 106 -11.88 1.03 -7.46
C THR A 106 -10.98 1.71 -8.48
N LEU A 107 -9.66 1.52 -8.38
CA LEU A 107 -8.68 2.10 -9.29
C LEU A 107 -8.86 1.60 -10.73
N TRP A 108 -8.93 0.27 -10.96
CA TRP A 108 -9.09 -0.21 -12.33
C TRP A 108 -10.47 0.11 -12.93
N MET A 109 -11.54 0.10 -12.12
CA MET A 109 -12.86 0.49 -12.62
C MET A 109 -12.93 1.97 -12.97
N ALA A 110 -12.34 2.84 -12.13
CA ALA A 110 -12.27 4.26 -12.42
C ALA A 110 -11.49 4.55 -13.73
N LEU A 111 -10.38 3.83 -13.96
CA LEU A 111 -9.60 3.94 -15.21
C LEU A 111 -10.36 3.37 -16.41
N LEU A 112 -10.95 2.16 -16.30
CA LEU A 112 -11.76 1.57 -17.38
C LEU A 112 -12.92 2.48 -17.78
N ARG A 113 -13.55 3.12 -16.82
CA ARG A 113 -14.70 4.01 -17.04
C ARG A 113 -14.30 5.46 -17.29
N ARG A 114 -13.00 5.79 -17.28
CA ARG A 114 -12.50 7.18 -17.45
C ARG A 114 -13.16 8.14 -16.45
N LEU A 115 -13.32 7.69 -15.21
CA LEU A 115 -14.09 8.43 -14.20
C LEU A 115 -13.53 9.83 -13.90
N PRO A 116 -12.20 10.05 -13.78
CA PRO A 116 -11.66 11.39 -13.57
C PRO A 116 -12.06 12.38 -14.68
N GLU A 117 -12.01 11.93 -15.93
CA GLU A 117 -12.39 12.78 -17.07
C GLU A 117 -13.90 13.02 -17.10
N GLN A 118 -14.73 12.01 -16.79
CA GLN A 118 -16.18 12.20 -16.66
C GLN A 118 -16.52 13.28 -15.61
N MET A 119 -15.85 13.22 -14.45
CA MET A 119 -16.03 14.22 -13.38
C MET A 119 -15.61 15.62 -13.85
N ALA A 120 -14.49 15.74 -14.55
CA ALA A 120 -14.02 17.02 -15.09
C ALA A 120 -14.98 17.59 -16.16
N HIS A 121 -15.62 16.75 -16.96
CA HIS A 121 -16.55 17.15 -18.02
C HIS A 121 -17.99 17.41 -17.54
N PHE A 122 -18.29 17.17 -16.26
CA PHE A 122 -19.64 17.31 -15.72
C PHE A 122 -20.22 18.72 -15.96
N SER A 123 -19.43 19.76 -15.75
CA SER A 123 -19.86 21.15 -15.91
C SER A 123 -20.22 21.53 -17.33
N SER A 124 -19.61 20.90 -18.34
CA SER A 124 -19.90 21.11 -19.76
C SER A 124 -20.93 20.12 -20.33
N PHE A 125 -21.27 19.07 -19.59
CA PHE A 125 -22.09 17.94 -20.00
C PHE A 125 -21.62 17.29 -21.32
N ALA A 126 -20.32 17.45 -21.66
CA ALA A 126 -19.73 16.91 -22.87
C ALA A 126 -19.43 15.43 -22.71
N ARG A 127 -19.63 14.62 -23.74
CA ARG A 127 -19.43 13.16 -23.75
C ARG A 127 -18.30 12.70 -24.67
N ASP A 128 -17.84 13.58 -25.57
CA ASP A 128 -16.81 13.23 -26.54
C ASP A 128 -15.51 12.82 -25.84
N GLY A 129 -14.94 11.70 -26.28
CA GLY A 129 -13.73 11.15 -25.68
C GLY A 129 -13.90 10.42 -24.34
N LEU A 130 -15.13 10.30 -23.79
CA LEU A 130 -15.41 9.65 -22.50
C LEU A 130 -15.82 8.17 -22.61
N THR A 131 -15.79 7.58 -23.81
CA THR A 131 -16.12 6.17 -23.99
C THR A 131 -15.15 5.28 -23.20
N GLY A 132 -15.69 4.58 -22.20
CA GLY A 132 -14.96 3.64 -21.37
C GLY A 132 -15.05 2.20 -21.86
N ARG A 133 -14.58 1.28 -21.04
CA ARG A 133 -14.59 -0.17 -21.29
C ARG A 133 -15.26 -0.90 -20.12
N GLU A 134 -15.80 -2.09 -20.39
CA GLU A 134 -16.35 -3.00 -19.38
C GLU A 134 -15.23 -3.87 -18.78
N ALA A 135 -15.41 -4.33 -17.56
CA ALA A 135 -14.50 -5.29 -16.92
C ALA A 135 -14.74 -6.73 -17.38
N ALA A 136 -15.99 -7.07 -17.75
CA ALA A 136 -16.34 -8.41 -18.20
C ALA A 136 -15.46 -8.84 -19.39
N ALA A 137 -15.01 -10.09 -19.38
CA ALA A 137 -14.10 -10.68 -20.36
C ALA A 137 -12.72 -9.99 -20.48
N LYS A 138 -12.35 -9.06 -19.58
CA LYS A 138 -10.99 -8.54 -19.47
C LYS A 138 -10.10 -9.56 -18.75
N ARG A 139 -8.84 -9.52 -19.07
CA ARG A 139 -7.79 -10.37 -18.55
C ARG A 139 -7.08 -9.69 -17.39
N LEU A 140 -7.23 -10.27 -16.18
CA LEU A 140 -6.64 -9.76 -14.95
C LEU A 140 -5.46 -10.64 -14.54
N LEU A 141 -4.27 -10.07 -14.44
CA LEU A 141 -3.08 -10.70 -13.89
C LEU A 141 -2.86 -10.18 -12.47
N VAL A 142 -2.87 -11.09 -11.49
CA VAL A 142 -2.58 -10.75 -10.09
C VAL A 142 -1.17 -11.19 -9.74
N ILE A 143 -0.29 -10.25 -9.41
CA ILE A 143 1.09 -10.52 -9.02
C ILE A 143 1.19 -10.47 -7.49
N GLY A 144 1.42 -11.62 -6.87
CA GLY A 144 1.30 -11.85 -5.44
C GLY A 144 -0.11 -12.32 -5.07
N VAL A 145 -0.31 -13.66 -5.03
CA VAL A 145 -1.60 -14.30 -4.68
C VAL A 145 -1.57 -14.73 -3.21
N GLY A 146 -1.22 -13.78 -2.33
CA GLY A 146 -1.34 -13.91 -0.89
C GLY A 146 -2.77 -13.65 -0.41
N LYS A 147 -2.95 -13.20 0.83
CA LYS A 147 -4.28 -12.90 1.40
C LYS A 147 -5.02 -11.81 0.61
N ILE A 148 -4.33 -10.72 0.27
CA ILE A 148 -4.89 -9.59 -0.52
C ILE A 148 -5.11 -10.04 -1.97
N GLY A 149 -4.11 -10.65 -2.60
CA GLY A 149 -4.21 -11.11 -3.98
C GLY A 149 -5.32 -12.13 -4.21
N SER A 150 -5.59 -13.01 -3.23
CA SER A 150 -6.72 -13.95 -3.30
C SER A 150 -8.08 -13.24 -3.29
N GLU A 151 -8.23 -12.14 -2.55
CA GLU A 151 -9.42 -11.28 -2.60
C GLU A 151 -9.56 -10.60 -3.97
N ILE A 152 -8.44 -10.11 -4.56
CA ILE A 152 -8.44 -9.53 -5.91
C ILE A 152 -8.87 -10.57 -6.95
N VAL A 153 -8.38 -11.82 -6.85
CA VAL A 153 -8.80 -12.93 -7.73
C VAL A 153 -10.31 -13.16 -7.61
N SER A 154 -10.83 -13.22 -6.39
CA SER A 154 -12.26 -13.41 -6.12
C SER A 154 -13.11 -12.29 -6.74
N ILE A 155 -12.69 -11.04 -6.57
CA ILE A 155 -13.36 -9.85 -7.16
C ILE A 155 -13.33 -9.95 -8.69
N GLY A 156 -12.18 -10.23 -9.29
CA GLY A 156 -12.04 -10.36 -10.75
C GLY A 156 -12.97 -11.42 -11.34
N ARG A 157 -13.05 -12.58 -10.71
CA ARG A 157 -13.99 -13.65 -11.09
C ARG A 157 -15.46 -13.21 -10.96
N GLY A 158 -15.79 -12.50 -9.87
CA GLY A 158 -17.15 -11.94 -9.67
C GLY A 158 -17.53 -10.95 -10.76
N LEU A 159 -16.58 -10.24 -11.37
CA LEU A 159 -16.76 -9.36 -12.52
C LEU A 159 -16.72 -10.09 -13.88
N ARG A 160 -16.67 -11.41 -13.91
CA ARG A 160 -16.56 -12.25 -15.11
C ARG A 160 -15.30 -11.95 -15.93
N MET A 161 -14.19 -11.66 -15.23
CA MET A 161 -12.89 -11.50 -15.87
C MET A 161 -12.21 -12.87 -15.99
N GLU A 162 -11.31 -13.01 -16.98
CA GLU A 162 -10.34 -14.09 -17.00
C GLU A 162 -9.21 -13.73 -16.04
N VAL A 163 -8.90 -14.61 -15.05
CA VAL A 163 -7.93 -14.28 -14.01
C VAL A 163 -6.79 -15.28 -13.99
N ARG A 164 -5.56 -14.79 -14.02
CA ARG A 164 -4.33 -15.56 -13.81
C ARG A 164 -3.53 -14.97 -12.66
N GLY A 165 -2.65 -15.78 -12.07
CA GLY A 165 -1.80 -15.37 -10.95
C GLY A 165 -0.32 -15.59 -11.20
N ILE A 166 0.50 -14.78 -10.54
CA ILE A 166 1.94 -15.00 -10.36
C ILE A 166 2.22 -15.02 -8.86
N ASP A 167 2.74 -16.13 -8.36
CA ASP A 167 3.20 -16.23 -6.96
C ASP A 167 4.23 -17.37 -6.86
N LEU A 168 5.09 -17.30 -5.85
CA LEU A 168 6.02 -18.39 -5.49
C LEU A 168 5.26 -19.58 -4.88
N VAL A 169 4.11 -19.33 -4.24
CA VAL A 169 3.28 -20.34 -3.59
C VAL A 169 1.89 -20.37 -4.20
N LYS A 170 1.52 -21.46 -4.85
CA LYS A 170 0.22 -21.68 -5.51
C LYS A 170 -0.86 -22.00 -4.48
N ARG A 171 -1.44 -20.97 -3.83
CA ARG A 171 -2.42 -21.12 -2.73
C ARG A 171 -3.83 -21.45 -3.20
N LEU A 172 -4.22 -21.00 -4.39
CA LEU A 172 -5.54 -21.23 -4.98
C LEU A 172 -5.42 -22.33 -6.04
N PRO A 173 -5.92 -23.57 -5.77
CA PRO A 173 -5.72 -24.70 -6.66
C PRO A 173 -6.46 -24.58 -8.01
N ASP A 174 -7.50 -23.74 -8.04
CA ASP A 174 -8.34 -23.48 -9.21
C ASP A 174 -7.93 -22.22 -9.98
N LEU A 175 -6.80 -21.59 -9.65
CA LEU A 175 -6.21 -20.45 -10.35
C LEU A 175 -5.09 -20.94 -11.27
N GLU A 176 -5.09 -20.48 -12.52
CA GLU A 176 -3.97 -20.67 -13.43
C GLU A 176 -2.81 -19.75 -13.03
N TYR A 177 -1.68 -20.36 -12.64
CA TYR A 177 -0.44 -19.63 -12.33
C TYR A 177 0.50 -19.69 -13.54
N VAL A 178 1.01 -18.52 -13.92
CA VAL A 178 1.85 -18.32 -15.10
C VAL A 178 3.16 -17.62 -14.73
N SER A 179 4.14 -17.61 -15.63
CA SER A 179 5.32 -16.75 -15.55
C SER A 179 4.97 -15.30 -15.88
N PHE A 180 5.88 -14.36 -15.59
CA PHE A 180 5.68 -12.97 -15.98
C PHE A 180 5.67 -12.83 -17.53
N GLU A 181 6.52 -13.56 -18.21
CA GLU A 181 6.68 -13.58 -19.66
C GLU A 181 5.41 -14.04 -20.39
N GLU A 182 4.65 -14.96 -19.77
CA GLU A 182 3.36 -15.42 -20.28
C GLU A 182 2.21 -14.50 -19.91
N GLY A 183 2.22 -13.98 -18.67
CA GLY A 183 1.12 -13.17 -18.13
C GLY A 183 1.13 -11.74 -18.60
N ALA A 184 2.29 -11.12 -18.75
CA ALA A 184 2.44 -9.70 -19.07
C ALA A 184 1.82 -9.31 -20.44
N PRO A 185 2.11 -9.99 -21.55
CA PRO A 185 1.50 -9.65 -22.85
C PRO A 185 0.04 -10.08 -22.96
N TRP A 186 -0.44 -10.95 -22.08
CA TRP A 186 -1.81 -11.42 -22.07
C TRP A 186 -2.75 -10.45 -21.33
N ALA A 187 -2.29 -9.80 -20.28
CA ALA A 187 -3.15 -9.06 -19.34
C ALA A 187 -3.64 -7.71 -19.88
N ASP A 188 -4.92 -7.43 -19.70
CA ASP A 188 -5.49 -6.09 -19.87
C ASP A 188 -5.32 -5.24 -18.60
N ILE A 189 -5.26 -5.90 -17.44
CA ILE A 189 -5.07 -5.27 -16.12
C ILE A 189 -4.06 -6.09 -15.33
N VAL A 190 -3.07 -5.44 -14.74
CA VAL A 190 -2.08 -6.04 -13.86
C VAL A 190 -2.24 -5.44 -12.47
N ALA A 191 -2.57 -6.26 -11.47
CA ALA A 191 -2.72 -5.85 -10.07
C ALA A 191 -1.56 -6.41 -9.23
N VAL A 192 -0.86 -5.52 -8.51
CA VAL A 192 0.33 -5.84 -7.72
C VAL A 192 -0.04 -5.92 -6.26
N ALA A 193 0.13 -7.10 -5.65
CA ALA A 193 -0.20 -7.42 -4.26
C ALA A 193 0.88 -8.26 -3.55
N MET A 194 2.11 -8.24 -4.05
CA MET A 194 3.24 -8.98 -3.47
C MET A 194 3.90 -8.23 -2.31
N ASN A 195 4.63 -8.96 -1.48
CA ASN A 195 5.46 -8.36 -0.43
C ASN A 195 6.77 -7.83 -1.00
N LEU A 196 7.26 -6.70 -0.45
CA LEU A 196 8.56 -6.14 -0.82
C LEU A 196 9.69 -6.92 -0.16
N THR A 197 10.69 -7.26 -0.97
CA THR A 197 11.97 -7.85 -0.57
C THR A 197 13.11 -7.15 -1.32
N ASP A 198 14.35 -7.34 -0.88
CA ASP A 198 15.52 -6.78 -1.58
C ASP A 198 15.63 -7.30 -3.04
N ALA A 199 15.11 -8.50 -3.30
CA ALA A 199 15.19 -9.15 -4.62
C ALA A 199 14.15 -8.64 -5.63
N ASN A 200 13.06 -8.00 -5.20
CA ASN A 200 11.98 -7.57 -6.08
C ASN A 200 11.73 -6.05 -6.08
N ALA A 201 12.57 -5.26 -5.45
CA ALA A 201 12.58 -3.81 -5.62
C ALA A 201 12.86 -3.47 -7.10
N GLY A 202 12.17 -2.47 -7.66
CA GLY A 202 12.26 -2.13 -9.08
C GLY A 202 11.68 -3.20 -10.02
N TYR A 203 10.77 -4.03 -9.53
CA TYR A 203 10.22 -5.17 -10.30
C TYR A 203 9.74 -4.79 -11.70
N PHE A 204 9.06 -3.65 -11.84
CA PHE A 204 8.63 -3.11 -13.12
C PHE A 204 9.70 -2.18 -13.72
N SER A 205 10.83 -2.76 -14.11
CA SER A 205 11.84 -2.04 -14.92
C SER A 205 11.24 -1.58 -16.27
N ALA A 206 11.98 -0.74 -17.01
CA ALA A 206 11.55 -0.32 -18.34
C ALA A 206 11.30 -1.50 -19.29
N GLU A 207 12.14 -2.53 -19.21
CA GLU A 207 12.01 -3.76 -20.01
C GLU A 207 10.73 -4.52 -19.64
N LYS A 208 10.44 -4.69 -18.36
CA LYS A 208 9.22 -5.37 -17.92
C LYS A 208 7.96 -4.57 -18.21
N LEU A 209 7.99 -3.24 -18.09
CA LEU A 209 6.87 -2.41 -18.53
C LEU A 209 6.62 -2.53 -20.03
N ALA A 210 7.66 -2.62 -20.85
CA ALA A 210 7.55 -2.82 -22.30
C ALA A 210 6.96 -4.20 -22.68
N MET A 211 7.08 -5.21 -21.80
CA MET A 211 6.45 -6.53 -22.00
C MET A 211 4.94 -6.52 -21.75
N LEU A 212 4.42 -5.54 -21.02
CA LEU A 212 2.98 -5.45 -20.79
C LEU A 212 2.25 -5.21 -22.11
N LYS A 213 1.05 -5.76 -22.21
CA LYS A 213 0.20 -5.56 -23.38
C LYS A 213 -0.02 -4.06 -23.64
N PRO A 214 0.15 -3.56 -24.89
CA PRO A 214 -0.17 -2.17 -25.23
C PRO A 214 -1.59 -1.82 -24.81
N GLY A 215 -1.73 -0.71 -24.06
CA GLY A 215 -3.02 -0.27 -23.50
C GLY A 215 -3.43 -0.96 -22.19
N ALA A 216 -2.57 -1.79 -21.59
CA ALA A 216 -2.81 -2.40 -20.29
C ALA A 216 -2.86 -1.35 -19.16
N LEU A 217 -3.61 -1.67 -18.10
CA LEU A 217 -3.66 -0.88 -16.87
C LEU A 217 -2.75 -1.52 -15.81
N LEU A 218 -1.92 -0.72 -15.15
CA LEU A 218 -1.10 -1.14 -14.02
C LEU A 218 -1.67 -0.60 -12.71
N ILE A 219 -2.01 -1.50 -11.78
CA ILE A 219 -2.59 -1.16 -10.47
C ILE A 219 -1.61 -1.58 -9.38
N ASN A 220 -1.07 -0.62 -8.65
CA ASN A 220 -0.16 -0.91 -7.54
C ASN A 220 -0.75 -0.46 -6.20
N ILE A 221 -1.15 -1.45 -5.39
CA ILE A 221 -1.66 -1.25 -4.02
C ILE A 221 -0.74 -1.90 -2.98
N ALA A 222 0.48 -2.25 -3.35
CA ALA A 222 1.42 -2.98 -2.50
C ALA A 222 2.53 -2.08 -1.95
N ARG A 223 3.56 -1.79 -2.75
CA ARG A 223 4.68 -0.91 -2.40
C ARG A 223 5.13 -0.09 -3.60
N GLY A 224 5.49 1.17 -3.36
CA GLY A 224 5.95 2.09 -4.40
C GLY A 224 7.23 1.64 -5.10
N GLU A 225 8.11 0.97 -4.38
CA GLU A 225 9.38 0.46 -4.86
C GLU A 225 9.25 -0.58 -5.99
N PHE A 226 8.07 -1.14 -6.22
CA PHE A 226 7.86 -2.04 -7.36
C PHE A 226 7.79 -1.32 -8.70
N THR A 227 7.35 -0.07 -8.70
CA THR A 227 7.08 0.71 -9.90
C THR A 227 7.96 1.97 -9.93
N PRO A 228 9.22 1.87 -10.38
CA PRO A 228 10.09 3.04 -10.52
C PRO A 228 9.39 4.14 -11.32
N LEU A 229 9.34 5.34 -10.77
CA LEU A 229 8.50 6.43 -11.30
C LEU A 229 8.91 6.88 -12.69
N LYS A 230 10.23 6.91 -12.99
CA LYS A 230 10.71 7.39 -14.30
C LYS A 230 10.25 6.49 -15.44
N PRO A 231 10.55 5.17 -15.47
CA PRO A 231 10.10 4.29 -16.55
C PRO A 231 8.57 4.19 -16.63
N LEU A 232 7.87 4.28 -15.49
CA LEU A 232 6.41 4.29 -15.48
C LEU A 232 5.86 5.55 -16.16
N ALA A 233 6.40 6.74 -15.86
CA ALA A 233 6.01 7.99 -16.53
C ALA A 233 6.24 7.92 -18.05
N GLU A 234 7.39 7.40 -18.47
CA GLU A 234 7.72 7.22 -19.90
C GLU A 234 6.75 6.25 -20.59
N ALA A 235 6.37 5.15 -19.94
CA ALA A 235 5.38 4.19 -20.47
C ALA A 235 3.96 4.78 -20.58
N ILE A 236 3.56 5.66 -19.68
CA ILE A 236 2.29 6.39 -19.72
C ILE A 236 2.32 7.45 -20.85
N GLU A 237 3.37 8.26 -20.91
CA GLU A 237 3.52 9.36 -21.88
C GLU A 237 3.61 8.86 -23.34
N SER A 238 4.28 7.73 -23.54
CA SER A 238 4.35 7.08 -24.86
C SER A 238 3.02 6.44 -25.28
N GLY A 239 2.04 6.32 -24.37
CA GLY A 239 0.80 5.62 -24.62
C GLY A 239 0.91 4.09 -24.65
N HIS A 240 2.10 3.53 -24.29
CA HIS A 240 2.25 2.08 -24.19
C HIS A 240 1.34 1.51 -23.10
N LEU A 241 1.31 2.11 -21.90
CA LEU A 241 0.32 1.80 -20.89
C LEU A 241 -0.95 2.63 -21.09
N GLY A 242 -2.10 1.98 -20.98
CA GLY A 242 -3.41 2.62 -21.05
C GLY A 242 -3.75 3.45 -19.81
N GLY A 243 -3.06 3.23 -18.69
CA GLY A 243 -3.20 3.98 -17.46
C GLY A 243 -2.53 3.30 -16.27
N ALA A 244 -2.45 4.04 -15.15
CA ALA A 244 -1.94 3.52 -13.89
C ALA A 244 -2.82 3.97 -12.71
N GLY A 245 -3.11 3.04 -11.79
CA GLY A 245 -3.73 3.32 -10.50
C GLY A 245 -2.75 3.01 -9.38
N LEU A 246 -2.29 4.02 -8.66
CA LEU A 246 -1.22 3.90 -7.69
C LEU A 246 -1.71 4.40 -6.32
N ASP A 247 -1.88 3.47 -5.38
CA ASP A 247 -2.08 3.83 -3.97
C ASP A 247 -0.75 4.09 -3.27
N VAL A 248 0.33 3.63 -3.87
CA VAL A 248 1.71 3.70 -3.38
C VAL A 248 2.66 4.15 -4.48
N PHE A 249 3.71 4.89 -4.12
CA PHE A 249 4.74 5.35 -5.07
C PHE A 249 6.11 5.46 -4.40
N GLU A 250 7.18 5.49 -5.18
CA GLU A 250 8.53 5.66 -4.65
C GLU A 250 8.66 6.94 -3.83
N GLN A 251 9.44 6.88 -2.75
CA GLN A 251 9.78 8.02 -1.90
C GLN A 251 8.60 8.60 -1.11
N GLU A 252 7.54 7.86 -0.84
CA GLU A 252 6.40 8.31 -0.02
C GLU A 252 6.83 8.95 1.30
N THR A 253 7.84 8.38 1.98
CA THR A 253 8.37 8.87 3.26
C THR A 253 8.97 10.26 3.18
N LYS A 254 9.38 10.71 1.98
CA LYS A 254 9.90 12.06 1.72
C LYS A 254 8.82 12.99 1.18
N VAL A 255 8.03 12.49 0.24
CA VAL A 255 7.02 13.28 -0.47
C VAL A 255 5.78 13.53 0.39
N GLY A 256 5.33 12.52 1.15
CA GLY A 256 4.12 12.61 1.97
C GLY A 256 4.14 13.77 2.98
N PRO A 257 5.18 13.94 3.82
CA PRO A 257 5.29 15.09 4.73
C PRO A 257 5.27 16.44 4.01
N ASN A 258 5.93 16.56 2.86
CA ASN A 258 5.94 17.78 2.07
C ASN A 258 4.55 18.14 1.56
N LEU A 259 3.81 17.16 1.03
CA LEU A 259 2.43 17.37 0.58
C LEU A 259 1.49 17.74 1.74
N ARG A 260 1.64 17.12 2.91
CA ARG A 260 0.88 17.48 4.12
C ARG A 260 1.15 18.90 4.59
N SER A 261 2.34 19.43 4.34
CA SER A 261 2.69 20.84 4.61
C SER A 261 2.32 21.81 3.47
N ASN A 262 1.52 21.35 2.49
CA ASN A 262 1.10 22.10 1.30
C ASN A 262 2.28 22.52 0.38
N ALA A 263 3.40 21.79 0.42
CA ALA A 263 4.45 22.00 -0.54
C ALA A 263 4.05 21.45 -1.92
N GLU A 264 4.38 22.19 -2.96
CA GLU A 264 4.14 21.72 -4.34
C GLU A 264 5.11 20.59 -4.71
N LEU A 265 4.64 19.69 -5.57
CA LEU A 265 5.52 18.70 -6.20
C LEU A 265 6.54 19.42 -7.11
N ASP A 266 7.76 18.92 -7.10
CA ASP A 266 8.77 19.34 -8.08
C ASP A 266 8.26 19.07 -9.50
N LYS A 267 8.05 20.14 -10.28
CA LYS A 267 7.52 20.09 -11.66
C LYS A 267 8.40 19.29 -12.63
N SER A 268 9.68 19.12 -12.32
CA SER A 268 10.60 18.28 -13.08
C SER A 268 10.52 16.79 -12.74
N SER A 269 9.88 16.44 -11.63
CA SER A 269 9.83 15.07 -11.13
C SER A 269 8.92 14.16 -11.98
N PRO A 270 9.24 12.87 -12.10
CA PRO A 270 8.36 11.91 -12.73
C PRO A 270 6.99 11.79 -12.02
N LEU A 271 6.96 11.99 -10.69
CA LEU A 271 5.71 11.96 -9.93
C LEU A 271 4.79 13.12 -10.32
N TYR A 272 5.33 14.33 -10.53
CA TYR A 272 4.54 15.46 -11.03
C TYR A 272 3.95 15.14 -12.41
N ARG A 273 4.74 14.62 -13.35
CA ARG A 273 4.27 14.23 -14.69
C ARG A 273 3.12 13.22 -14.62
N LEU A 274 3.28 12.18 -13.76
CA LEU A 274 2.20 11.20 -13.51
C LEU A 274 0.96 11.84 -12.90
N SER A 275 1.10 12.80 -11.99
CA SER A 275 -0.03 13.49 -11.36
C SER A 275 -0.84 14.37 -12.33
N GLN A 276 -0.23 14.78 -13.46
CA GLN A 276 -0.90 15.55 -14.51
C GLN A 276 -1.55 14.68 -15.61
N ALA A 277 -1.23 13.38 -15.63
CA ALA A 277 -1.72 12.47 -16.66
C ALA A 277 -3.19 12.08 -16.37
N LYS A 278 -4.08 12.26 -17.37
CA LYS A 278 -5.52 12.00 -17.23
C LYS A 278 -5.87 10.53 -17.00
N ASN A 279 -4.98 9.63 -17.40
CA ASN A 279 -5.10 8.19 -17.26
C ASN A 279 -4.26 7.64 -16.07
N VAL A 280 -3.93 8.49 -15.11
CA VAL A 280 -3.26 8.10 -13.85
C VAL A 280 -4.11 8.54 -12.67
N ILE A 281 -4.30 7.63 -11.71
CA ILE A 281 -4.96 7.90 -10.43
C ILE A 281 -3.94 7.64 -9.32
N LEU A 282 -3.68 8.67 -8.53
CA LEU A 282 -2.81 8.59 -7.34
C LEU A 282 -3.68 8.71 -6.09
N THR A 283 -3.49 7.81 -5.12
CA THR A 283 -4.12 7.88 -3.80
C THR A 283 -3.05 7.82 -2.69
N PRO A 284 -3.29 8.44 -1.52
CA PRO A 284 -2.25 8.72 -0.53
C PRO A 284 -1.99 7.52 0.40
N HIS A 285 -1.68 6.34 -0.14
CA HIS A 285 -1.47 5.08 0.60
C HIS A 285 -2.66 4.78 1.53
N ASN A 286 -3.85 4.82 0.97
CA ASN A 286 -5.13 4.78 1.69
C ASN A 286 -5.95 3.51 1.43
N ALA A 287 -5.40 2.53 0.71
CA ALA A 287 -6.11 1.32 0.30
C ALA A 287 -6.71 0.51 1.47
N PHE A 288 -6.08 0.58 2.64
CA PHE A 288 -6.56 -0.09 3.85
C PHE A 288 -7.75 0.62 4.51
N ASN A 289 -7.99 1.91 4.23
CA ASN A 289 -8.78 2.81 5.05
C ASN A 289 -10.28 2.70 4.79
N THR A 290 -10.90 1.69 5.37
CA THR A 290 -12.35 1.55 5.51
C THR A 290 -12.72 1.49 6.99
N ALA A 291 -13.96 1.81 7.34
CA ALA A 291 -14.43 1.79 8.72
C ALA A 291 -14.18 0.43 9.39
N GLU A 292 -14.46 -0.66 8.68
CA GLU A 292 -14.27 -2.03 9.18
C GLU A 292 -12.78 -2.38 9.35
N ALA A 293 -11.93 -1.95 8.43
CA ALA A 293 -10.49 -2.21 8.52
C ALA A 293 -9.84 -1.38 9.63
N VAL A 294 -10.24 -0.12 9.81
CA VAL A 294 -9.79 0.74 10.93
C VAL A 294 -10.19 0.13 12.27
N GLN A 295 -11.44 -0.35 12.40
CA GLN A 295 -11.90 -1.01 13.61
C GLN A 295 -11.10 -2.29 13.91
N ARG A 296 -10.95 -3.19 12.92
CA ARG A 296 -10.15 -4.43 13.08
C ARG A 296 -8.69 -4.14 13.43
N LYS A 297 -8.09 -3.15 12.75
CA LYS A 297 -6.71 -2.73 12.98
C LYS A 297 -6.51 -2.25 14.42
N SER A 298 -7.42 -1.39 14.90
CA SER A 298 -7.35 -0.83 16.24
C SER A 298 -7.55 -1.89 17.31
N GLN A 299 -8.52 -2.79 17.14
CA GLN A 299 -8.74 -3.92 18.02
C GLN A 299 -7.48 -4.82 18.09
N GLN A 300 -6.98 -5.28 16.95
CA GLN A 300 -5.79 -6.14 16.89
C GLN A 300 -4.55 -5.44 17.46
N SER A 301 -4.41 -4.13 17.27
CA SER A 301 -3.30 -3.36 17.85
C SER A 301 -3.33 -3.38 19.38
N VAL A 302 -4.49 -3.14 19.97
CA VAL A 302 -4.66 -3.16 21.43
C VAL A 302 -4.46 -4.57 21.99
N GLU A 303 -4.99 -5.60 21.32
CA GLU A 303 -4.80 -7.00 21.70
C GLU A 303 -3.31 -7.39 21.68
N GLN A 304 -2.60 -7.04 20.63
CA GLN A 304 -1.16 -7.28 20.50
C GLN A 304 -0.34 -6.62 21.62
N LEU A 305 -0.67 -5.35 21.93
CA LEU A 305 0.04 -4.59 22.95
C LEU A 305 -0.26 -5.10 24.36
N LYS A 306 -1.51 -5.49 24.65
CA LYS A 306 -1.87 -6.15 25.91
C LYS A 306 -1.11 -7.46 26.06
N HIS A 307 -1.13 -8.30 25.03
CA HIS A 307 -0.42 -9.57 25.04
C HIS A 307 1.10 -9.36 25.26
N PHE A 308 1.69 -8.35 24.61
CA PHE A 308 3.10 -8.04 24.80
C PHE A 308 3.43 -7.58 26.23
N LEU A 309 2.59 -6.72 26.82
CA LEU A 309 2.77 -6.26 28.20
C LEU A 309 2.69 -7.39 29.23
N GLU A 310 1.87 -8.41 28.97
CA GLU A 310 1.68 -9.56 29.85
C GLU A 310 2.75 -10.65 29.66
N ASN A 311 3.15 -10.90 28.39
CA ASN A 311 3.95 -12.10 28.03
C ASN A 311 5.34 -11.77 27.46
N GLY A 312 5.66 -10.51 27.20
CA GLY A 312 6.92 -10.09 26.60
C GLY A 312 7.09 -10.42 25.12
N THR A 313 6.05 -10.94 24.47
CA THR A 313 6.06 -11.32 23.04
C THR A 313 4.78 -10.86 22.34
N PHE A 314 4.85 -10.59 21.03
CA PHE A 314 3.65 -10.31 20.23
C PHE A 314 2.97 -11.62 19.81
N ILE A 315 1.64 -11.56 19.55
CA ILE A 315 0.86 -12.67 18.96
C ILE A 315 1.39 -12.96 17.54
N TRP A 316 1.70 -11.88 16.78
CA TRP A 316 2.30 -11.97 15.44
C TRP A 316 3.67 -11.28 15.45
N PRO A 317 4.74 -11.99 15.83
CA PRO A 317 6.10 -11.46 15.82
C PRO A 317 6.67 -11.41 14.39
N ILE A 318 7.72 -10.58 14.23
CA ILE A 318 8.54 -10.46 13.00
C ILE A 318 9.87 -11.15 13.24
#